data_ad61e82041594fd28415b9bceb858358
#
_entry.id   ad61e82041594fd28415b9bceb858358
#
_cell.length_a   1.000
_cell.length_b   1.000
_cell.length_c   1.000
_cell.angle_alpha   90.00
_cell.angle_beta   90.00
_cell.angle_gamma   90.00
#
_symmetry.space_group_name_H-M   'P 1'
#
loop_
_entity.id
_entity.type
_entity.pdbx_description
1 polymer ?
#
loop_
_entity_poly.entity_id
_entity_poly.type
_entity_poly.pdbx_seq_one_letter_code
_entity_poly.pdbx_strand_id
1 'polypeptide(L)'
;MSAPSSLRSLVPLVAGLVIGGAGVGLFAGSHPGAEGTPEAQVTRLEVELKSARNRITELEASGRTGRPGRTVSDGLRELAEDIRAGRPVSPDDIFQKCQPLIGTLAPLFERIRVREAEKIADSLAGEMIRKYGLDPGQQAALKRWFEQKAEADAKAWTDLVSRKGTSLQDLAKEARNVRPDQGLDSVMETMLSGDKLAAFKTQRATEKAERIQQEADMRVERIDSIVELDASQRDQVFGIMARQSPDYDASVKLEGAAGDIATIGKGTPEEATLAALRPEQQEKYLAEKQRRRQEAAKDLEAIGLSLPANWDPLDP
;
A
#
# COMPACT_ATOMS: atom_id res chain seq x y z
N MET A 1 22.66 21.44 -25.64
CA MET A 1 22.44 21.87 -24.24
C MET A 1 22.07 20.62 -23.46
N SER A 2 23.01 20.14 -22.64
CA SER A 2 22.84 18.88 -21.90
C SER A 2 21.88 19.13 -20.73
N ALA A 3 20.87 18.28 -20.57
CA ALA A 3 19.93 18.34 -19.43
C ALA A 3 20.73 18.13 -18.12
N PRO A 4 20.39 18.85 -17.06
CA PRO A 4 21.08 18.72 -15.78
C PRO A 4 20.93 17.31 -15.22
N SER A 5 22.02 16.78 -14.69
CA SER A 5 22.14 15.40 -14.18
C SER A 5 21.13 15.02 -13.08
N SER A 6 20.54 16.01 -12.41
CA SER A 6 19.52 15.82 -11.38
C SER A 6 18.17 15.29 -11.91
N LEU A 7 17.81 15.59 -13.17
CA LEU A 7 16.56 15.08 -13.78
C LEU A 7 16.65 13.60 -14.16
N ARG A 8 17.88 13.07 -14.40
CA ARG A 8 18.08 11.65 -14.71
C ARG A 8 17.91 10.74 -13.50
N SER A 9 18.06 11.28 -12.29
CA SER A 9 17.89 10.51 -11.05
C SER A 9 16.44 10.53 -10.50
N LEU A 10 15.60 11.50 -10.91
CA LEU A 10 14.20 11.57 -10.46
C LEU A 10 13.27 10.55 -11.14
N VAL A 11 13.52 10.23 -12.40
CA VAL A 11 12.71 9.24 -13.14
C VAL A 11 12.75 7.85 -12.50
N PRO A 12 13.93 7.31 -12.10
CA PRO A 12 13.97 6.03 -11.39
C PRO A 12 13.39 6.12 -9.97
N LEU A 13 13.40 7.28 -9.32
CA LEU A 13 12.83 7.45 -7.98
C LEU A 13 11.29 7.40 -8.02
N VAL A 14 10.66 8.04 -9.01
CA VAL A 14 9.20 7.97 -9.20
C VAL A 14 8.78 6.57 -9.67
N ALA A 15 9.55 5.95 -10.59
CA ALA A 15 9.30 4.56 -10.99
C ALA A 15 9.50 3.59 -9.80
N GLY A 16 10.51 3.83 -8.96
CA GLY A 16 10.75 3.07 -7.74
C GLY A 16 9.65 3.24 -6.69
N LEU A 17 9.05 4.41 -6.59
CA LEU A 17 7.97 4.68 -5.64
C LEU A 17 6.64 4.05 -6.09
N VAL A 18 6.36 4.05 -7.39
CA VAL A 18 5.17 3.39 -7.97
C VAL A 18 5.30 1.86 -7.96
N ILE A 19 6.51 1.35 -8.22
CA ILE A 19 6.80 -0.09 -8.23
C ILE A 19 7.14 -0.60 -6.82
N GLY A 20 7.92 0.16 -6.04
CA GLY A 20 8.39 -0.22 -4.72
C GLY A 20 7.34 -0.10 -3.62
N GLY A 21 6.42 0.87 -3.71
CA GLY A 21 5.31 1.00 -2.75
C GLY A 21 4.36 -0.20 -2.78
N ALA A 22 4.28 -0.90 -3.93
CA ALA A 22 3.54 -2.15 -4.05
C ALA A 22 4.35 -3.38 -3.57
N GLY A 23 5.69 -3.28 -3.57
CA GLY A 23 6.59 -4.40 -3.23
C GLY A 23 6.91 -4.53 -1.74
N VAL A 24 6.96 -3.42 -1.01
CA VAL A 24 7.40 -3.45 0.41
C VAL A 24 6.40 -4.16 1.33
N GLY A 25 5.10 -4.12 1.01
CA GLY A 25 4.08 -4.86 1.76
C GLY A 25 4.09 -6.37 1.52
N LEU A 26 4.71 -6.84 0.41
CA LEU A 26 4.70 -8.24 0.00
C LEU A 26 5.99 -9.00 0.35
N PHE A 27 7.10 -8.30 0.63
CA PHE A 27 8.41 -8.92 0.87
C PHE A 27 8.73 -9.29 2.32
N ALA A 28 7.88 -8.93 3.27
CA ALA A 28 8.11 -9.24 4.67
C ALA A 28 7.92 -10.73 5.05
N GLY A 29 7.59 -11.61 4.11
CA GLY A 29 7.24 -13.00 4.39
C GLY A 29 7.83 -14.09 3.47
N SER A 30 8.74 -13.82 2.55
CA SER A 30 9.17 -14.82 1.56
C SER A 30 10.53 -15.42 1.87
N HIS A 31 10.55 -16.72 2.14
CA HIS A 31 11.78 -17.55 2.14
C HIS A 31 12.20 -17.87 0.69
N PRO A 32 13.50 -17.92 0.39
CA PRO A 32 13.98 -18.14 -0.96
C PRO A 32 13.90 -19.63 -1.35
N GLY A 33 13.14 -19.94 -2.35
CA GLY A 33 13.11 -21.24 -3.03
C GLY A 33 13.53 -21.11 -4.50
N ALA A 34 14.58 -21.80 -4.83
CA ALA A 34 15.29 -21.97 -6.10
C ALA A 34 14.46 -21.84 -7.40
N GLU A 35 15.02 -21.07 -8.32
CA GLU A 35 15.18 -21.15 -9.78
C GLU A 35 15.20 -19.77 -10.41
N GLY A 36 16.39 -19.36 -10.83
CA GLY A 36 16.63 -18.13 -11.58
C GLY A 36 17.75 -17.30 -10.96
N THR A 37 18.95 -17.45 -11.49
CA THR A 37 20.08 -16.62 -11.06
C THR A 37 19.74 -15.13 -11.21
N PRO A 38 20.16 -14.25 -10.30
CA PRO A 38 19.92 -12.80 -10.37
C PRO A 38 20.30 -12.21 -11.74
N GLU A 39 21.30 -12.79 -12.41
CA GLU A 39 21.78 -12.40 -13.73
C GLU A 39 20.75 -12.67 -14.84
N ALA A 40 20.03 -13.80 -14.79
CA ALA A 40 18.97 -14.11 -15.75
C ALA A 40 17.74 -13.16 -15.57
N GLN A 41 17.46 -12.75 -14.34
CA GLN A 41 16.40 -11.77 -14.06
C GLN A 41 16.80 -10.36 -14.54
N VAL A 42 18.04 -9.95 -14.34
CA VAL A 42 18.58 -8.67 -14.83
C VAL A 42 18.53 -8.62 -16.36
N THR A 43 19.00 -9.67 -17.04
CA THR A 43 18.98 -9.75 -18.51
C THR A 43 17.54 -9.70 -19.06
N ARG A 44 16.60 -10.36 -18.40
CA ARG A 44 15.19 -10.35 -18.78
C ARG A 44 14.53 -8.97 -18.57
N LEU A 45 14.83 -8.33 -17.47
CA LEU A 45 14.38 -6.97 -17.19
C LEU A 45 14.99 -5.94 -18.15
N GLU A 46 16.25 -6.12 -18.55
CA GLU A 46 16.91 -5.26 -19.56
C GLU A 46 16.25 -5.40 -20.94
N VAL A 47 15.89 -6.62 -21.35
CA VAL A 47 15.15 -6.86 -22.61
C VAL A 47 13.75 -6.25 -22.55
N GLU A 48 13.05 -6.42 -21.43
CA GLU A 48 11.71 -5.80 -21.24
C GLU A 48 11.79 -4.28 -21.20
N LEU A 49 12.82 -3.71 -20.56
CA LEU A 49 13.07 -2.28 -20.50
C LEU A 49 13.43 -1.70 -21.88
N LYS A 50 14.18 -2.44 -22.69
CA LYS A 50 14.51 -2.07 -24.07
C LYS A 50 13.27 -2.12 -24.97
N SER A 51 12.42 -3.14 -24.83
CA SER A 51 11.16 -3.24 -25.57
C SER A 51 10.17 -2.14 -25.20
N ALA A 52 10.08 -1.79 -23.90
CA ALA A 52 9.29 -0.68 -23.41
C ALA A 52 9.78 0.68 -23.93
N ARG A 53 11.10 0.90 -23.97
CA ARG A 53 11.69 2.11 -24.56
C ARG A 53 11.39 2.24 -26.06
N ASN A 54 11.50 1.15 -26.81
CA ASN A 54 11.17 1.14 -28.23
C ASN A 54 9.68 1.47 -28.46
N ARG A 55 8.80 0.95 -27.62
CA ARG A 55 7.36 1.21 -27.68
C ARG A 55 6.99 2.63 -27.29
N ILE A 56 7.69 3.23 -26.34
CA ILE A 56 7.57 4.66 -26.00
C ILE A 56 7.97 5.51 -27.21
N THR A 57 9.08 5.19 -27.86
CA THR A 57 9.54 5.92 -29.06
C THR A 57 8.55 5.78 -30.25
N GLU A 58 7.95 4.61 -30.43
CA GLU A 58 6.90 4.38 -31.42
C GLU A 58 5.61 5.16 -31.11
N LEU A 59 5.20 5.19 -29.84
CA LEU A 59 4.02 5.93 -29.39
C LEU A 59 4.25 7.46 -29.45
N GLU A 60 5.45 7.93 -29.16
CA GLU A 60 5.84 9.33 -29.34
C GLU A 60 5.85 9.73 -30.83
N ALA A 61 6.24 8.81 -31.72
CA ALA A 61 6.21 9.02 -33.14
C ALA A 61 4.78 9.03 -33.74
N SER A 62 3.90 8.14 -33.20
CA SER A 62 2.49 8.07 -33.62
C SER A 62 1.61 9.14 -32.97
N GLY A 63 1.99 9.70 -31.82
CA GLY A 63 1.29 10.79 -31.13
C GLY A 63 1.36 12.16 -31.84
N ARG A 64 2.16 12.29 -32.88
CA ARG A 64 2.29 13.55 -33.67
C ARG A 64 1.09 13.89 -34.54
N THR A 65 0.09 13.04 -34.66
CA THR A 65 -1.09 13.25 -35.52
C THR A 65 -2.43 13.45 -34.79
N GLY A 66 -2.45 13.55 -33.47
CA GLY A 66 -3.71 13.70 -32.73
C GLY A 66 -3.63 14.69 -31.59
N ARG A 67 -4.45 15.77 -31.65
CA ARG A 67 -4.83 16.79 -30.65
C ARG A 67 -3.81 17.12 -29.56
N PRO A 68 -3.59 18.42 -29.22
CA PRO A 68 -2.65 18.83 -28.16
C PRO A 68 -3.19 18.48 -26.77
N GLY A 69 -3.00 17.23 -26.35
CA GLY A 69 -2.99 16.85 -24.95
C GLY A 69 -1.59 17.15 -24.41
N ARG A 70 -1.49 17.73 -23.22
CA ARG A 70 -0.22 17.91 -22.51
C ARG A 70 0.59 16.61 -22.60
N THR A 71 1.75 16.68 -23.22
CA THR A 71 2.64 15.52 -23.31
C THR A 71 3.39 15.35 -21.99
N VAL A 72 3.85 14.13 -21.71
CA VAL A 72 4.68 13.85 -20.51
C VAL A 72 5.92 14.77 -20.50
N SER A 73 6.49 15.04 -21.68
CA SER A 73 7.62 15.96 -21.83
C SER A 73 7.29 17.40 -21.41
N ASP A 74 6.07 17.87 -21.67
CA ASP A 74 5.63 19.20 -21.25
C ASP A 74 5.45 19.27 -19.72
N GLY A 75 4.87 18.23 -19.11
CA GLY A 75 4.74 18.12 -17.67
C GLY A 75 6.09 18.08 -16.93
N LEU A 76 7.04 17.30 -17.45
CA LEU A 76 8.39 17.21 -16.89
C LEU A 76 9.19 18.52 -17.10
N ARG A 77 8.96 19.21 -18.20
CA ARG A 77 9.58 20.53 -18.48
C ARG A 77 9.06 21.59 -17.51
N GLU A 78 7.76 21.65 -17.30
CA GLU A 78 7.13 22.55 -16.33
C GLU A 78 7.66 22.27 -14.92
N LEU A 79 7.76 21.01 -14.52
CA LEU A 79 8.35 20.60 -13.25
C LEU A 79 9.82 21.07 -13.09
N ALA A 80 10.61 20.92 -14.16
CA ALA A 80 11.99 21.40 -14.18
C ALA A 80 12.10 22.93 -14.09
N GLU A 81 11.14 23.66 -14.66
CA GLU A 81 11.04 25.11 -14.56
C GLU A 81 10.63 25.54 -13.14
N ASP A 82 9.71 24.82 -12.51
CA ASP A 82 9.30 25.06 -11.12
C ASP A 82 10.46 24.87 -10.15
N ILE A 83 11.20 23.76 -10.26
CA ILE A 83 12.40 23.51 -9.45
C ILE A 83 13.47 24.59 -9.67
N ARG A 84 13.73 24.99 -10.93
CA ARG A 84 14.71 26.06 -11.24
C ARG A 84 14.29 27.42 -10.69
N ALA A 85 12.99 27.68 -10.64
CA ALA A 85 12.44 28.92 -10.08
C ALA A 85 12.36 28.90 -8.56
N GLY A 86 12.82 27.82 -7.90
CA GLY A 86 12.72 27.65 -6.44
C GLY A 86 11.29 27.50 -5.95
N ARG A 87 10.35 27.13 -6.82
CA ARG A 87 8.97 26.85 -6.40
C ARG A 87 8.92 25.46 -5.75
N PRO A 88 8.26 25.33 -4.60
CA PRO A 88 8.13 24.05 -3.93
C PRO A 88 7.29 23.09 -4.81
N VAL A 89 7.80 21.88 -5.03
CA VAL A 89 7.15 20.82 -5.81
C VAL A 89 6.82 19.69 -4.85
N SER A 90 5.56 19.30 -4.79
CA SER A 90 5.16 18.15 -3.96
C SER A 90 5.38 16.83 -4.70
N PRO A 91 5.56 15.69 -3.97
CA PRO A 91 5.55 14.37 -4.58
C PRO A 91 4.27 14.08 -5.38
N ASP A 92 3.13 14.61 -4.96
CA ASP A 92 1.85 14.50 -5.69
C ASP A 92 1.89 15.25 -7.03
N ASP A 93 2.54 16.43 -7.08
CA ASP A 93 2.70 17.16 -8.34
C ASP A 93 3.54 16.35 -9.34
N ILE A 94 4.62 15.71 -8.86
CA ILE A 94 5.44 14.82 -9.68
C ILE A 94 4.62 13.65 -10.18
N PHE A 95 3.87 13.00 -9.29
CA PHE A 95 3.02 11.87 -9.64
C PHE A 95 1.99 12.26 -10.70
N GLN A 96 1.26 13.37 -10.51
CA GLN A 96 0.26 13.85 -11.45
C GLN A 96 0.83 14.20 -12.82
N LYS A 97 2.04 14.79 -12.86
CA LYS A 97 2.71 15.09 -14.15
C LYS A 97 3.19 13.80 -14.86
N CYS A 98 3.46 12.72 -14.11
CA CYS A 98 3.83 11.43 -14.65
C CYS A 98 2.62 10.52 -14.98
N GLN A 99 1.41 10.85 -14.50
CA GLN A 99 0.21 10.04 -14.73
C GLN A 99 -0.05 9.64 -16.20
N PRO A 100 0.13 10.52 -17.21
CA PRO A 100 -0.05 10.12 -18.61
C PRO A 100 0.89 9.00 -19.05
N LEU A 101 2.14 9.00 -18.53
CA LEU A 101 3.11 7.93 -18.80
C LEU A 101 2.68 6.64 -18.10
N ILE A 102 2.27 6.75 -16.83
CA ILE A 102 1.80 5.62 -16.04
C ILE A 102 0.58 4.99 -16.72
N GLY A 103 -0.38 5.81 -17.18
CA GLY A 103 -1.54 5.32 -17.94
C GLY A 103 -1.17 4.59 -19.23
N THR A 104 -0.11 5.02 -19.93
CA THR A 104 0.41 4.33 -21.11
C THR A 104 1.03 2.98 -20.76
N LEU A 105 1.67 2.87 -19.59
CA LEU A 105 2.30 1.65 -19.09
C LEU A 105 1.34 0.78 -18.25
N ALA A 106 0.12 1.23 -18.03
CA ALA A 106 -0.90 0.56 -17.24
C ALA A 106 -1.08 -0.93 -17.60
N PRO A 107 -1.18 -1.35 -18.88
CA PRO A 107 -1.33 -2.77 -19.22
C PRO A 107 -0.11 -3.62 -18.84
N LEU A 108 1.07 -3.03 -18.78
CA LEU A 108 2.29 -3.72 -18.34
C LEU A 108 2.26 -3.93 -16.82
N PHE A 109 1.94 -2.87 -16.07
CA PHE A 109 1.83 -2.95 -14.61
C PHE A 109 0.73 -3.92 -14.17
N GLU A 110 -0.41 -3.91 -14.84
CA GLU A 110 -1.50 -4.86 -14.60
C GLU A 110 -1.02 -6.31 -14.74
N ARG A 111 -0.33 -6.65 -15.83
CA ARG A 111 0.22 -8.00 -16.04
C ARG A 111 1.24 -8.41 -14.98
N ILE A 112 2.10 -7.48 -14.55
CA ILE A 112 3.09 -7.76 -13.50
C ILE A 112 2.36 -8.07 -12.18
N ARG A 113 1.38 -7.22 -11.80
CA ARG A 113 0.61 -7.42 -10.57
C ARG A 113 -0.20 -8.71 -10.58
N VAL A 114 -0.84 -9.05 -11.71
CA VAL A 114 -1.57 -10.32 -11.84
C VAL A 114 -0.63 -11.50 -11.59
N ARG A 115 0.55 -11.53 -12.23
CA ARG A 115 1.52 -12.62 -12.05
C ARG A 115 2.03 -12.75 -10.61
N GLU A 116 2.23 -11.63 -9.92
CA GLU A 116 2.65 -11.65 -8.51
C GLU A 116 1.52 -12.12 -7.61
N ALA A 117 0.29 -11.63 -7.85
CA ALA A 117 -0.89 -12.06 -7.12
C ALA A 117 -1.19 -13.55 -7.34
N GLU A 118 -1.02 -14.08 -8.55
CA GLU A 118 -1.16 -15.51 -8.87
C GLU A 118 -0.23 -16.39 -8.04
N LYS A 119 1.03 -16.00 -7.84
CA LYS A 119 1.98 -16.78 -7.01
C LYS A 119 1.52 -16.88 -5.56
N ILE A 120 1.01 -15.77 -5.01
CA ILE A 120 0.49 -15.73 -3.64
C ILE A 120 -0.79 -16.56 -3.57
N ALA A 121 -1.65 -16.40 -4.56
CA ALA A 121 -2.91 -17.14 -4.71
C ALA A 121 -2.69 -18.66 -4.77
N ASP A 122 -1.70 -19.12 -5.55
CA ASP A 122 -1.34 -20.53 -5.62
C ASP A 122 -0.88 -21.09 -4.28
N SER A 123 -0.12 -20.30 -3.52
CA SER A 123 0.31 -20.69 -2.17
C SER A 123 -0.89 -20.82 -1.22
N LEU A 124 -1.76 -19.80 -1.18
CA LEU A 124 -2.95 -19.79 -0.35
C LEU A 124 -3.94 -20.90 -0.75
N ALA A 125 -4.20 -21.04 -2.04
CA ALA A 125 -5.06 -22.12 -2.54
C ALA A 125 -4.51 -23.49 -2.18
N GLY A 126 -3.20 -23.69 -2.34
CA GLY A 126 -2.53 -24.96 -1.97
C GLY A 126 -2.64 -25.25 -0.47
N GLU A 127 -2.56 -24.24 0.38
CA GLU A 127 -2.75 -24.38 1.81
C GLU A 127 -4.21 -24.80 2.14
N MET A 128 -5.20 -24.08 1.61
CA MET A 128 -6.62 -24.37 1.82
C MET A 128 -6.99 -25.77 1.33
N ILE A 129 -6.49 -26.16 0.15
CA ILE A 129 -6.72 -27.47 -0.43
C ILE A 129 -6.21 -28.59 0.51
N ARG A 130 -4.98 -28.46 1.00
CA ARG A 130 -4.37 -29.47 1.91
C ARG A 130 -5.08 -29.48 3.26
N LYS A 131 -5.36 -28.32 3.82
CA LYS A 131 -5.89 -28.20 5.18
C LYS A 131 -7.33 -28.69 5.29
N TYR A 132 -8.16 -28.36 4.33
CA TYR A 132 -9.59 -28.70 4.36
C TYR A 132 -9.95 -29.89 3.48
N GLY A 133 -8.99 -30.48 2.76
CA GLY A 133 -9.19 -31.64 1.89
C GLY A 133 -10.28 -31.37 0.85
N LEU A 134 -10.12 -30.31 0.09
CA LEU A 134 -11.06 -29.91 -0.96
C LEU A 134 -11.09 -30.94 -2.08
N ASP A 135 -12.28 -31.26 -2.61
CA ASP A 135 -12.43 -32.10 -3.78
C ASP A 135 -11.95 -31.40 -5.06
N PRO A 136 -11.74 -32.15 -6.18
CA PRO A 136 -11.23 -31.56 -7.41
C PRO A 136 -12.09 -30.42 -7.98
N GLY A 137 -13.40 -30.46 -7.79
CA GLY A 137 -14.33 -29.42 -8.22
C GLY A 137 -14.15 -28.14 -7.38
N GLN A 138 -14.06 -28.29 -6.06
CA GLN A 138 -13.79 -27.20 -5.10
C GLN A 138 -12.42 -26.57 -5.34
N GLN A 139 -11.39 -27.41 -5.60
CA GLN A 139 -10.04 -26.91 -5.93
C GLN A 139 -10.05 -26.04 -7.18
N ALA A 140 -10.71 -26.49 -8.24
CA ALA A 140 -10.83 -25.73 -9.49
C ALA A 140 -11.61 -24.41 -9.29
N ALA A 141 -12.68 -24.45 -8.49
CA ALA A 141 -13.46 -23.25 -8.17
C ALA A 141 -12.66 -22.23 -7.34
N LEU A 142 -11.91 -22.69 -6.34
CA LEU A 142 -11.06 -21.83 -5.50
C LEU A 142 -9.94 -21.17 -6.31
N LYS A 143 -9.25 -21.94 -7.16
CA LYS A 143 -8.21 -21.40 -8.03
C LYS A 143 -8.77 -20.34 -8.98
N ARG A 144 -9.89 -20.62 -9.63
CA ARG A 144 -10.56 -19.66 -10.52
C ARG A 144 -10.96 -18.37 -9.79
N TRP A 145 -11.43 -18.50 -8.56
CA TRP A 145 -11.76 -17.34 -7.75
C TRP A 145 -10.52 -16.47 -7.49
N PHE A 146 -9.39 -17.08 -7.11
CA PHE A 146 -8.14 -16.35 -6.90
C PHE A 146 -7.64 -15.65 -8.17
N GLU A 147 -7.71 -16.32 -9.32
CA GLU A 147 -7.36 -15.76 -10.63
C GLU A 147 -8.21 -14.52 -10.92
N GLN A 148 -9.54 -14.64 -10.80
CA GLN A 148 -10.46 -13.52 -11.02
C GLN A 148 -10.24 -12.37 -10.04
N LYS A 149 -9.94 -12.68 -8.78
CA LYS A 149 -9.60 -11.66 -7.80
C LYS A 149 -8.30 -10.95 -8.13
N ALA A 150 -7.26 -11.67 -8.51
CA ALA A 150 -5.98 -11.08 -8.91
C ALA A 150 -6.15 -10.13 -10.10
N GLU A 151 -6.93 -10.51 -11.11
CA GLU A 151 -7.26 -9.64 -12.25
C GLU A 151 -8.05 -8.40 -11.82
N ALA A 152 -9.08 -8.58 -10.98
CA ALA A 152 -9.92 -7.49 -10.50
C ALA A 152 -9.11 -6.49 -9.65
N ASP A 153 -8.28 -6.96 -8.73
CA ASP A 153 -7.43 -6.13 -7.88
C ASP A 153 -6.36 -5.38 -8.70
N ALA A 154 -5.74 -6.06 -9.69
CA ALA A 154 -4.77 -5.44 -10.57
C ALA A 154 -5.42 -4.33 -11.43
N LYS A 155 -6.62 -4.58 -11.94
CA LYS A 155 -7.39 -3.59 -12.70
C LYS A 155 -7.80 -2.40 -11.81
N ALA A 156 -8.35 -2.65 -10.61
CA ALA A 156 -8.75 -1.60 -9.69
C ALA A 156 -7.57 -0.68 -9.33
N TRP A 157 -6.39 -1.26 -9.08
CA TRP A 157 -5.17 -0.52 -8.87
C TRP A 157 -4.77 0.32 -10.07
N THR A 158 -4.79 -0.25 -11.26
CA THR A 158 -4.45 0.43 -12.51
C THR A 158 -5.40 1.59 -12.80
N ASP A 159 -6.69 1.38 -12.56
CA ASP A 159 -7.73 2.41 -12.68
C ASP A 159 -7.49 3.55 -11.67
N LEU A 160 -7.11 3.23 -10.42
CA LEU A 160 -6.80 4.21 -9.40
C LEU A 160 -5.57 5.05 -9.78
N VAL A 161 -4.46 4.39 -10.15
CA VAL A 161 -3.20 5.07 -10.53
C VAL A 161 -3.39 5.97 -11.74
N SER A 162 -4.27 5.56 -12.68
CA SER A 162 -4.55 6.31 -13.90
C SER A 162 -5.60 7.41 -13.72
N ARG A 163 -6.34 7.40 -12.61
CA ARG A 163 -7.42 8.35 -12.33
C ARG A 163 -6.85 9.73 -12.05
N LYS A 164 -7.32 10.72 -12.80
CA LYS A 164 -6.91 12.11 -12.60
C LYS A 164 -7.28 12.61 -11.20
N GLY A 165 -6.31 13.20 -10.52
CA GLY A 165 -6.47 13.74 -9.17
C GLY A 165 -6.21 12.74 -8.03
N THR A 166 -5.85 11.49 -8.34
CA THR A 166 -5.36 10.53 -7.33
C THR A 166 -4.07 11.06 -6.71
N SER A 167 -3.98 11.00 -5.39
CA SER A 167 -2.78 11.33 -4.63
C SER A 167 -1.96 10.08 -4.30
N LEU A 168 -0.69 10.28 -3.94
CA LEU A 168 0.14 9.19 -3.42
C LEU A 168 -0.42 8.60 -2.12
N GLN A 169 -1.11 9.43 -1.32
CA GLN A 169 -1.78 8.97 -0.10
C GLN A 169 -2.95 8.03 -0.42
N ASP A 170 -3.73 8.31 -1.48
CA ASP A 170 -4.79 7.39 -1.93
C ASP A 170 -4.21 6.04 -2.35
N LEU A 171 -3.07 6.05 -3.05
CA LEU A 171 -2.36 4.83 -3.44
C LEU A 171 -1.84 4.06 -2.24
N ALA A 172 -1.24 4.74 -1.26
CA ALA A 172 -0.75 4.12 -0.04
C ALA A 172 -1.90 3.52 0.79
N LYS A 173 -3.03 4.21 0.87
CA LYS A 173 -4.24 3.71 1.53
C LYS A 173 -4.79 2.46 0.84
N GLU A 174 -4.90 2.48 -0.49
CA GLU A 174 -5.37 1.33 -1.26
C GLU A 174 -4.41 0.15 -1.14
N ALA A 175 -3.10 0.37 -1.21
CA ALA A 175 -2.09 -0.67 -1.05
C ALA A 175 -2.19 -1.38 0.32
N ARG A 176 -2.60 -0.68 1.37
CA ARG A 176 -2.83 -1.26 2.70
C ARG A 176 -4.15 -2.04 2.80
N ASN A 177 -5.15 -1.63 2.03
CA ASN A 177 -6.50 -2.21 2.11
C ASN A 177 -6.68 -3.46 1.23
N VAL A 178 -5.96 -3.55 0.12
CA VAL A 178 -6.06 -4.70 -0.80
C VAL A 178 -5.29 -5.89 -0.26
N ARG A 179 -6.00 -6.99 -0.01
CA ARG A 179 -5.40 -8.25 0.46
C ARG A 179 -5.82 -9.42 -0.42
N PRO A 180 -4.90 -10.38 -0.67
CA PRO A 180 -5.19 -11.55 -1.49
C PRO A 180 -6.32 -12.42 -0.94
N ASP A 181 -6.49 -12.47 0.38
CA ASP A 181 -7.49 -13.26 1.09
C ASP A 181 -8.82 -12.53 1.32
N GLN A 182 -8.96 -11.30 0.84
CA GLN A 182 -10.19 -10.52 1.00
C GLN A 182 -11.32 -11.12 0.18
N GLY A 183 -12.42 -11.50 0.86
CA GLY A 183 -13.55 -12.18 0.25
C GLY A 183 -13.45 -13.72 0.25
N LEU A 184 -12.31 -14.30 0.68
CA LEU A 184 -12.11 -15.74 0.78
C LEU A 184 -13.15 -16.40 1.69
N ASP A 185 -13.54 -15.74 2.77
CA ASP A 185 -14.49 -16.27 3.74
C ASP A 185 -15.80 -16.67 3.07
N SER A 186 -16.38 -15.78 2.24
CA SER A 186 -17.64 -16.05 1.53
C SER A 186 -17.53 -17.22 0.57
N VAL A 187 -16.40 -17.37 -0.10
CA VAL A 187 -16.16 -18.45 -1.06
C VAL A 187 -16.03 -19.80 -0.35
N MET A 188 -15.23 -19.82 0.72
CA MET A 188 -15.04 -21.05 1.50
C MET A 188 -16.33 -21.49 2.21
N GLU A 189 -17.18 -20.56 2.62
CA GLU A 189 -18.49 -20.88 3.20
C GLU A 189 -19.42 -21.59 2.20
N THR A 190 -19.27 -21.36 0.91
CA THR A 190 -20.02 -22.11 -0.11
C THR A 190 -19.46 -23.50 -0.39
N MET A 191 -18.18 -23.73 -0.06
CA MET A 191 -17.46 -24.96 -0.37
C MET A 191 -17.39 -25.91 0.82
N LEU A 192 -17.35 -25.38 2.03
CA LEU A 192 -17.17 -26.16 3.25
C LEU A 192 -18.50 -26.34 3.99
N SER A 193 -18.61 -27.45 4.72
CA SER A 193 -19.76 -27.74 5.58
C SER A 193 -19.33 -28.46 6.86
N GLY A 194 -20.23 -28.51 7.86
CA GLY A 194 -19.99 -29.21 9.12
C GLY A 194 -18.72 -28.76 9.84
N ASP A 195 -17.96 -29.71 10.34
CA ASP A 195 -16.76 -29.46 11.15
C ASP A 195 -15.67 -28.72 10.40
N LYS A 196 -15.54 -28.93 9.07
CA LYS A 196 -14.57 -28.24 8.25
C LYS A 196 -14.88 -26.72 8.15
N LEU A 197 -16.15 -26.37 8.01
CA LEU A 197 -16.58 -24.97 7.99
C LEU A 197 -16.36 -24.32 9.37
N ALA A 198 -16.69 -25.02 10.45
CA ALA A 198 -16.47 -24.52 11.81
C ALA A 198 -14.98 -24.27 12.08
N ALA A 199 -14.11 -25.22 11.69
CA ALA A 199 -12.66 -25.09 11.84
C ALA A 199 -12.11 -23.93 10.99
N PHE A 200 -12.61 -23.75 9.76
CA PHE A 200 -12.24 -22.63 8.91
C PHE A 200 -12.62 -21.28 9.55
N LYS A 201 -13.86 -21.12 9.99
CA LYS A 201 -14.34 -19.89 10.64
C LYS A 201 -13.52 -19.55 11.90
N THR A 202 -13.24 -20.54 12.74
CA THR A 202 -12.41 -20.36 13.93
C THR A 202 -11.01 -19.88 13.57
N GLN A 203 -10.38 -20.52 12.58
CA GLN A 203 -9.06 -20.09 12.12
C GLN A 203 -9.07 -18.67 11.56
N ARG A 204 -10.04 -18.34 10.71
CA ARG A 204 -10.14 -16.98 10.14
C ARG A 204 -10.38 -15.92 11.20
N ALA A 205 -11.17 -16.23 12.22
CA ALA A 205 -11.35 -15.34 13.37
C ALA A 205 -10.04 -15.11 14.12
N THR A 206 -9.26 -16.20 14.34
CA THR A 206 -7.93 -16.09 14.98
C THR A 206 -6.97 -15.27 14.15
N GLU A 207 -6.86 -15.52 12.84
CA GLU A 207 -6.00 -14.77 11.93
C GLU A 207 -6.35 -13.27 11.88
N LYS A 208 -7.65 -12.94 11.86
CA LYS A 208 -8.12 -11.55 11.94
C LYS A 208 -7.75 -10.91 13.28
N ALA A 209 -7.98 -11.62 14.38
CA ALA A 209 -7.63 -11.13 15.71
C ALA A 209 -6.13 -10.87 15.84
N GLU A 210 -5.29 -11.80 15.39
CA GLU A 210 -3.83 -11.66 15.40
C GLU A 210 -3.36 -10.45 14.58
N ARG A 211 -3.93 -10.22 13.39
CA ARG A 211 -3.59 -9.05 12.58
C ARG A 211 -3.99 -7.73 13.25
N ILE A 212 -5.21 -7.66 13.77
CA ILE A 212 -5.69 -6.47 14.50
C ILE A 212 -4.76 -6.21 15.71
N GLN A 213 -4.43 -7.27 16.46
CA GLN A 213 -3.54 -7.19 17.60
C GLN A 213 -2.18 -6.63 17.21
N GLN A 214 -1.53 -7.21 16.20
CA GLN A 214 -0.21 -6.77 15.73
C GLN A 214 -0.20 -5.32 15.25
N GLU A 215 -1.21 -4.92 14.45
CA GLU A 215 -1.34 -3.55 13.97
C GLU A 215 -1.54 -2.55 15.12
N ALA A 216 -2.41 -2.89 16.08
CA ALA A 216 -2.70 -2.05 17.23
C ALA A 216 -1.49 -1.94 18.15
N ASP A 217 -0.82 -3.06 18.47
CA ASP A 217 0.36 -3.08 19.34
C ASP A 217 1.51 -2.25 18.76
N MET A 218 1.80 -2.37 17.46
CA MET A 218 2.83 -1.54 16.81
C MET A 218 2.54 -0.04 16.93
N ARG A 219 1.27 0.35 16.84
CA ARG A 219 0.87 1.76 16.97
C ARG A 219 0.94 2.22 18.42
N VAL A 220 0.52 1.38 19.37
CA VAL A 220 0.64 1.65 20.80
C VAL A 220 2.10 1.82 21.19
N GLU A 221 2.99 0.91 20.80
CA GLU A 221 4.43 1.01 21.07
C GLU A 221 5.05 2.29 20.52
N ARG A 222 4.63 2.73 19.34
CA ARG A 222 5.09 3.98 18.74
C ARG A 222 4.68 5.18 19.58
N ILE A 223 3.45 5.22 20.08
CA ILE A 223 2.95 6.31 20.92
C ILE A 223 3.63 6.24 22.28
N ASP A 224 3.72 5.06 22.86
CA ASP A 224 4.35 4.82 24.16
C ASP A 224 5.82 5.25 24.18
N SER A 225 6.56 4.99 23.11
CA SER A 225 7.95 5.45 22.98
C SER A 225 8.11 6.97 23.02
N ILE A 226 7.04 7.73 22.78
CA ILE A 226 7.02 9.19 22.80
C ILE A 226 6.58 9.71 24.16
N VAL A 227 5.50 9.16 24.73
CA VAL A 227 4.79 9.77 25.86
C VAL A 227 4.80 8.94 27.14
N GLU A 228 5.32 7.71 27.12
CA GLU A 228 5.36 6.79 28.27
C GLU A 228 3.95 6.56 28.86
N LEU A 229 3.17 5.72 28.19
CA LEU A 229 1.80 5.39 28.58
C LEU A 229 1.77 4.55 29.86
N ASP A 230 0.83 4.83 30.75
CA ASP A 230 0.50 3.88 31.82
C ASP A 230 -0.37 2.72 31.31
N ALA A 231 -0.59 1.69 32.12
CA ALA A 231 -1.30 0.49 31.71
C ALA A 231 -2.73 0.79 31.22
N SER A 232 -3.47 1.66 31.91
CA SER A 232 -4.82 2.03 31.51
C SER A 232 -4.85 2.81 30.18
N GLN A 233 -3.87 3.68 29.98
CA GLN A 233 -3.73 4.42 28.74
C GLN A 233 -3.34 3.51 27.58
N ARG A 234 -2.47 2.52 27.80
CA ARG A 234 -2.13 1.50 26.79
C ARG A 234 -3.37 0.76 26.32
N ASP A 235 -4.21 0.30 27.24
CA ASP A 235 -5.46 -0.39 26.91
C ASP A 235 -6.42 0.49 26.12
N GLN A 236 -6.55 1.76 26.51
CA GLN A 236 -7.41 2.72 25.78
C GLN A 236 -6.90 2.99 24.36
N VAL A 237 -5.59 3.30 24.23
CA VAL A 237 -4.97 3.56 22.93
C VAL A 237 -5.02 2.29 22.08
N PHE A 238 -4.77 1.12 22.65
CA PHE A 238 -4.93 -0.15 21.94
C PHE A 238 -6.34 -0.30 21.36
N GLY A 239 -7.37 -0.08 22.16
CA GLY A 239 -8.75 -0.13 21.69
C GLY A 239 -9.07 0.87 20.57
N ILE A 240 -8.49 2.08 20.61
CA ILE A 240 -8.61 3.08 19.55
C ILE A 240 -7.94 2.58 18.26
N MET A 241 -6.73 2.02 18.36
CA MET A 241 -5.96 1.56 17.21
C MET A 241 -6.55 0.30 16.58
N ALA A 242 -7.01 -0.66 17.41
CA ALA A 242 -7.64 -1.88 16.95
C ALA A 242 -8.86 -1.62 16.06
N ARG A 243 -9.68 -0.62 16.39
CA ARG A 243 -10.84 -0.24 15.60
C ARG A 243 -10.53 0.35 14.24
N GLN A 244 -9.33 0.85 14.04
CA GLN A 244 -8.91 1.38 12.75
C GLN A 244 -8.53 0.28 11.76
N SER A 245 -8.35 -0.95 12.24
CA SER A 245 -8.09 -2.07 11.35
C SER A 245 -9.30 -2.37 10.49
N PRO A 246 -9.13 -2.57 9.18
CA PRO A 246 -10.23 -2.96 8.28
C PRO A 246 -10.79 -4.36 8.60
N ASP A 247 -10.06 -5.15 9.40
CA ASP A 247 -10.52 -6.46 9.89
C ASP A 247 -11.35 -6.38 11.15
N TYR A 248 -11.41 -5.21 11.79
CA TYR A 248 -12.11 -5.07 13.05
C TYR A 248 -13.61 -5.31 12.90
N ASP A 249 -14.09 -6.23 13.70
CA ASP A 249 -15.51 -6.51 13.92
C ASP A 249 -15.75 -6.62 15.42
N ALA A 250 -16.89 -6.13 15.90
CA ALA A 250 -17.22 -6.14 17.35
C ALA A 250 -17.31 -7.56 17.96
N SER A 251 -17.39 -8.60 17.13
CA SER A 251 -17.38 -10.01 17.56
C SER A 251 -15.96 -10.57 17.75
N VAL A 252 -14.93 -9.87 17.27
CA VAL A 252 -13.52 -10.32 17.40
C VAL A 252 -13.08 -10.15 18.84
N LYS A 253 -12.61 -11.24 19.45
CA LYS A 253 -12.02 -11.24 20.79
C LYS A 253 -10.54 -10.93 20.68
N LEU A 254 -10.13 -9.81 21.24
CA LEU A 254 -8.73 -9.37 21.30
C LEU A 254 -8.18 -9.63 22.70
N GLU A 255 -6.95 -10.13 22.77
CA GLU A 255 -6.24 -10.30 24.05
C GLU A 255 -5.79 -8.94 24.58
N GLY A 256 -5.91 -8.70 25.88
CA GLY A 256 -5.47 -7.44 26.51
C GLY A 256 -6.43 -6.26 26.39
N ALA A 257 -7.51 -6.38 25.66
CA ALA A 257 -8.54 -5.34 25.63
C ALA A 257 -9.41 -5.42 26.88
N ALA A 258 -8.92 -4.89 27.99
CA ALA A 258 -9.70 -4.72 29.22
C ALA A 258 -10.61 -3.50 29.07
N GLY A 259 -11.72 -3.65 28.38
CA GLY A 259 -12.72 -2.60 28.25
C GLY A 259 -13.62 -2.79 27.06
N ASP A 260 -14.80 -2.21 27.16
CA ASP A 260 -15.73 -2.16 26.03
C ASP A 260 -15.16 -1.23 24.94
N ILE A 261 -14.47 -1.83 23.99
CA ILE A 261 -13.99 -1.13 22.78
C ILE A 261 -15.15 -0.35 22.13
N ALA A 262 -16.42 -0.71 22.42
CA ALA A 262 -17.60 -0.04 21.92
C ALA A 262 -17.83 1.38 22.48
N THR A 263 -17.22 1.76 23.58
CA THR A 263 -17.49 3.06 24.25
C THR A 263 -16.51 4.17 23.91
N ILE A 264 -15.47 3.93 23.12
CA ILE A 264 -14.54 4.98 22.72
C ILE A 264 -15.27 5.99 21.78
N GLY A 265 -15.27 7.25 22.18
CA GLY A 265 -16.14 8.31 21.72
C GLY A 265 -16.18 8.58 20.21
N LYS A 266 -17.15 9.41 19.82
CA LYS A 266 -17.29 9.93 18.45
C LYS A 266 -16.16 10.94 18.21
N GLY A 267 -15.32 10.72 17.19
CA GLY A 267 -14.24 11.62 16.81
C GLY A 267 -13.25 10.94 15.85
N THR A 268 -12.25 11.68 15.43
CA THR A 268 -11.13 11.09 14.69
C THR A 268 -10.27 10.22 15.61
N PRO A 269 -9.55 9.23 15.08
CA PRO A 269 -8.62 8.42 15.87
C PRO A 269 -7.56 9.27 16.61
N GLU A 270 -7.14 10.37 16.00
CA GLU A 270 -6.19 11.31 16.63
C GLU A 270 -6.82 12.03 17.84
N GLU A 271 -8.05 12.53 17.70
CA GLU A 271 -8.78 13.15 18.81
C GLU A 271 -9.00 12.17 19.96
N ALA A 272 -9.36 10.92 19.64
CA ALA A 272 -9.55 9.88 20.65
C ALA A 272 -8.22 9.54 21.35
N THR A 273 -7.12 9.47 20.60
CA THR A 273 -5.78 9.23 21.16
C THR A 273 -5.38 10.38 22.09
N LEU A 274 -5.54 11.63 21.64
CA LEU A 274 -5.23 12.79 22.48
C LEU A 274 -6.09 12.81 23.74
N ALA A 275 -7.37 12.43 23.67
CA ALA A 275 -8.25 12.38 24.85
C ALA A 275 -7.82 11.31 25.86
N ALA A 276 -7.12 10.25 25.44
CA ALA A 276 -6.56 9.23 26.33
C ALA A 276 -5.26 9.67 27.02
N LEU A 277 -4.61 10.74 26.54
CA LEU A 277 -3.35 11.23 27.08
C LEU A 277 -3.56 12.32 28.13
N ARG A 278 -2.65 12.40 29.10
CA ARG A 278 -2.59 13.52 30.06
C ARG A 278 -2.11 14.80 29.35
N PRO A 279 -2.42 16.01 29.85
CA PRO A 279 -2.03 17.25 29.20
C PRO A 279 -0.53 17.34 28.84
N GLU A 280 0.35 16.95 29.75
CA GLU A 280 1.79 16.93 29.51
C GLU A 280 2.23 15.90 28.44
N GLN A 281 1.51 14.80 28.33
CA GLN A 281 1.75 13.79 27.29
C GLN A 281 1.22 14.25 25.94
N GLN A 282 0.09 14.99 25.91
CA GLN A 282 -0.43 15.61 24.69
C GLN A 282 0.57 16.60 24.10
N GLU A 283 1.16 17.45 24.96
CA GLU A 283 2.20 18.39 24.54
C GLU A 283 3.42 17.68 23.95
N LYS A 284 3.92 16.62 24.59
CA LYS A 284 5.03 15.81 24.08
C LYS A 284 4.69 15.15 22.75
N TYR A 285 3.49 14.57 22.64
CA TYR A 285 3.04 13.91 21.42
C TYR A 285 2.96 14.87 20.24
N LEU A 286 2.32 16.02 20.44
CA LEU A 286 2.18 17.05 19.39
C LEU A 286 3.54 17.68 19.03
N ALA A 287 4.41 17.92 20.00
CA ALA A 287 5.75 18.44 19.78
C ALA A 287 6.59 17.46 18.96
N GLU A 288 6.54 16.16 19.27
CA GLU A 288 7.26 15.13 18.52
C GLU A 288 6.71 14.98 17.10
N LYS A 289 5.39 15.00 16.94
CA LYS A 289 4.74 14.99 15.63
C LYS A 289 5.20 16.17 14.79
N GLN A 290 5.24 17.35 15.36
CA GLN A 290 5.70 18.55 14.68
C GLN A 290 7.21 18.51 14.37
N ARG A 291 8.04 18.03 15.28
CA ARG A 291 9.48 17.84 15.08
C ARG A 291 9.75 16.94 13.90
N ARG A 292 9.13 15.74 13.85
CA ARG A 292 9.28 14.81 12.73
C ARG A 292 8.81 15.40 11.41
N ARG A 293 7.71 16.16 11.46
CA ARG A 293 7.20 16.84 10.26
C ARG A 293 8.18 17.90 9.74
N GLN A 294 8.79 18.67 10.64
CA GLN A 294 9.80 19.68 10.28
C GLN A 294 11.07 19.02 9.73
N GLU A 295 11.54 17.92 10.32
CA GLU A 295 12.69 17.18 9.82
C GLU A 295 12.43 16.62 8.43
N ALA A 296 11.31 15.94 8.22
CA ALA A 296 10.93 15.43 6.90
C ALA A 296 10.75 16.56 5.86
N ALA A 297 10.17 17.69 6.26
CA ALA A 297 10.03 18.85 5.39
C ALA A 297 11.40 19.41 4.97
N LYS A 298 12.34 19.52 5.91
CA LYS A 298 13.71 19.97 5.65
C LYS A 298 14.47 19.02 4.72
N ASP A 299 14.33 17.72 4.93
CA ASP A 299 14.99 16.72 4.09
C ASP A 299 14.44 16.75 2.65
N LEU A 300 13.13 16.92 2.49
CA LEU A 300 12.50 17.06 1.18
C LEU A 300 12.88 18.40 0.51
N GLU A 301 12.91 19.48 1.26
CA GLU A 301 13.32 20.79 0.76
C GLU A 301 14.76 20.79 0.26
N ALA A 302 15.67 20.04 0.92
CA ALA A 302 17.06 19.87 0.49
C ALA A 302 17.20 19.28 -0.92
N ILE A 303 16.19 18.53 -1.37
CA ILE A 303 16.12 17.96 -2.73
C ILE A 303 15.10 18.69 -3.64
N GLY A 304 14.59 19.84 -3.21
CA GLY A 304 13.65 20.66 -4.00
C GLY A 304 12.19 20.21 -3.95
N LEU A 305 11.84 19.37 -2.98
CA LEU A 305 10.48 18.87 -2.78
C LEU A 305 9.82 19.50 -1.55
N SER A 306 8.49 19.49 -1.53
CA SER A 306 7.69 19.87 -0.37
C SER A 306 6.96 18.68 0.23
N LEU A 307 6.75 18.74 1.54
CA LEU A 307 5.99 17.71 2.24
C LEU A 307 4.50 17.77 1.87
N PRO A 308 3.83 16.63 1.62
CA PRO A 308 2.38 16.60 1.41
C PRO A 308 1.62 17.22 2.59
N ALA A 309 0.56 17.97 2.29
CA ALA A 309 -0.19 18.71 3.31
C ALA A 309 -0.74 17.82 4.43
N ASN A 310 -1.22 16.63 4.06
CA ASN A 310 -1.88 15.68 4.95
C ASN A 310 -0.94 14.56 5.44
N TRP A 311 0.38 14.70 5.26
CA TRP A 311 1.31 13.67 5.71
C TRP A 311 1.36 13.61 7.24
N ASP A 312 1.14 12.41 7.78
CA ASP A 312 1.25 12.13 9.22
C ASP A 312 2.55 11.37 9.51
N PRO A 313 3.47 11.96 10.32
CA PRO A 313 4.75 11.33 10.64
C PRO A 313 4.63 10.12 11.56
N LEU A 314 3.47 9.91 12.17
CA LEU A 314 3.22 8.80 13.10
C LEU A 314 2.36 7.69 12.47
N ASP A 315 1.72 7.96 11.34
CA ASP A 315 0.99 6.98 10.52
C ASP A 315 1.39 7.14 9.04
N PRO A 316 2.65 6.80 8.67
CA PRO A 316 3.18 6.98 7.32
C PRO A 316 2.54 6.05 6.29
#